data_8e751ab149d49af75cb9f91a9b29fdd0
#
_entry.id   8e751ab149d49af75cb9f91a9b29fdd0
#
_cell.length_a   1.000
_cell.length_b   1.000
_cell.length_c   1.000
_cell.angle_alpha   90.00
_cell.angle_beta   90.00
_cell.angle_gamma   90.00
#
_symmetry.space_group_name_H-M   'P 1'
#
loop_
_entity.id
_entity.type
_entity.pdbx_description
1 polymer ?
#
loop_
_entity_poly.entity_id
_entity_poly.type
_entity_poly.pdbx_seq_one_letter_code
_entity_poly.pdbx_strand_id
1 'polypeptide(L)'
;MTTFVVWRQRQPRSGWVSLLAVDSSGATVQAMLAASADTAGMHFDISARPALLKHDPFKALVVPRPIGWIGSIDAQGRPNLAPYSFFNAVSDRPPVVLFASGGHKDSLRNIEDNGEFTCSLATYDLRDQMNMSSATVAPGVDEFALAGLTPAASTYVKPPRVAQSPAAFECRHWKTIELPANPARPDLRYSVVFGEVVGIYIDDAFIKDGIVDTPSMKPLARLGYMDYSVLTPETVFSLNRPIATEDGRSAKLVSGPWDGVYR
;
A
#
# COMPACT_ATOMS: atom_id res chain seq x y z
N MET A 1 -11.24 17.02 -46.19
CA MET A 1 -11.21 17.26 -44.71
C MET A 1 -12.61 16.98 -44.20
N THR A 2 -12.82 15.87 -43.48
CA THR A 2 -14.14 15.48 -43.01
C THR A 2 -14.31 15.99 -41.59
N THR A 3 -15.22 16.95 -41.39
CA THR A 3 -15.50 17.53 -40.07
C THR A 3 -16.58 16.65 -39.42
N PHE A 4 -16.26 16.07 -38.28
CA PHE A 4 -17.21 15.31 -37.45
C PHE A 4 -17.78 16.20 -36.37
N VAL A 5 -19.12 16.31 -36.31
CA VAL A 5 -19.82 16.98 -35.18
C VAL A 5 -20.35 15.89 -34.26
N VAL A 6 -19.87 15.88 -33.00
CA VAL A 6 -20.27 14.87 -32.02
C VAL A 6 -21.24 15.50 -31.03
N TRP A 7 -22.48 15.00 -31.00
CA TRP A 7 -23.43 15.33 -29.96
C TRP A 7 -23.53 14.23 -28.91
N ARG A 8 -23.42 14.59 -27.63
CA ARG A 8 -23.55 13.65 -26.51
C ARG A 8 -24.92 13.79 -25.87
N GLN A 9 -25.79 12.79 -26.04
CA GLN A 9 -27.08 12.74 -25.36
C GLN A 9 -27.00 11.74 -24.21
N ARG A 10 -27.22 12.21 -22.98
CA ARG A 10 -27.34 11.32 -21.80
C ARG A 10 -28.75 10.77 -21.73
N GLN A 11 -28.89 9.46 -21.73
CA GLN A 11 -30.13 8.76 -21.38
C GLN A 11 -30.02 8.17 -19.97
N PRO A 12 -31.06 8.28 -19.10
CA PRO A 12 -30.91 8.02 -17.66
C PRO A 12 -30.94 6.55 -17.24
N ARG A 13 -31.09 5.57 -18.08
CA ARG A 13 -31.28 4.17 -17.67
C ARG A 13 -30.72 3.06 -18.55
N SER A 14 -29.97 3.35 -19.61
CA SER A 14 -29.26 2.33 -20.39
C SER A 14 -27.92 2.88 -20.81
N GLY A 15 -26.84 2.14 -20.53
CA GLY A 15 -25.45 2.55 -20.77
C GLY A 15 -25.03 2.61 -22.25
N TRP A 16 -25.90 3.09 -23.13
CA TRP A 16 -25.63 3.24 -24.56
C TRP A 16 -25.20 4.66 -24.88
N VAL A 17 -24.02 4.79 -25.46
CA VAL A 17 -23.57 6.03 -26.08
C VAL A 17 -23.80 5.88 -27.58
N SER A 18 -24.81 6.52 -28.15
CA SER A 18 -24.97 6.64 -29.58
C SER A 18 -24.11 7.78 -30.12
N LEU A 19 -23.13 7.46 -30.94
CA LEU A 19 -22.38 8.43 -31.73
C LEU A 19 -23.08 8.55 -33.10
N LEU A 20 -23.69 9.69 -33.36
CA LEU A 20 -24.20 10.03 -34.69
C LEU A 20 -23.07 10.76 -35.43
N ALA A 21 -22.53 10.13 -36.46
CA ALA A 21 -21.66 10.79 -37.43
C ALA A 21 -22.45 11.08 -38.69
N VAL A 22 -22.39 12.30 -39.21
CA VAL A 22 -23.01 12.67 -40.50
C VAL A 22 -21.87 12.74 -41.51
N ASP A 23 -21.98 11.99 -42.59
CA ASP A 23 -21.04 12.06 -43.71
C ASP A 23 -21.30 13.30 -44.60
N SER A 24 -20.42 13.55 -45.54
CA SER A 24 -20.49 14.70 -46.46
C SER A 24 -21.70 14.67 -47.41
N SER A 25 -22.50 13.60 -47.41
CA SER A 25 -23.74 13.48 -48.19
C SER A 25 -25.00 13.73 -47.37
N GLY A 26 -24.87 14.00 -46.06
CA GLY A 26 -25.99 14.18 -45.17
C GLY A 26 -26.63 12.88 -44.67
N ALA A 27 -26.05 11.72 -45.01
CA ALA A 27 -26.55 10.45 -44.51
C ALA A 27 -26.07 10.20 -43.07
N THR A 28 -26.99 9.85 -42.17
CA THR A 28 -26.69 9.51 -40.80
C THR A 28 -26.06 8.12 -40.77
N VAL A 29 -24.77 8.05 -40.47
CA VAL A 29 -24.10 6.78 -40.21
C VAL A 29 -24.19 6.53 -38.70
N GLN A 30 -25.07 5.62 -38.33
CA GLN A 30 -25.16 5.14 -36.94
C GLN A 30 -24.06 4.11 -36.73
N ALA A 31 -22.89 4.55 -36.22
CA ALA A 31 -21.91 3.63 -35.73
C ALA A 31 -22.41 3.11 -34.37
N MET A 32 -22.99 1.93 -34.35
CA MET A 32 -23.13 1.16 -33.13
C MET A 32 -21.73 0.69 -32.76
N LEU A 33 -21.08 1.46 -31.88
CA LEU A 33 -20.04 0.88 -31.06
C LEU A 33 -20.74 -0.23 -30.26
N ALA A 34 -20.43 -1.48 -30.59
CA ALA A 34 -20.83 -2.60 -29.74
C ALA A 34 -20.41 -2.26 -28.34
N ALA A 35 -21.39 -2.05 -27.46
CA ALA A 35 -21.12 -2.01 -26.02
C ALA A 35 -20.37 -3.32 -25.74
N SER A 36 -19.17 -3.21 -25.20
CA SER A 36 -18.49 -4.34 -24.58
C SER A 36 -19.55 -5.07 -23.77
N ALA A 37 -19.61 -6.38 -23.95
CA ALA A 37 -20.55 -7.27 -23.27
C ALA A 37 -20.83 -6.72 -21.86
N ASP A 38 -22.11 -6.59 -21.53
CA ASP A 38 -22.59 -6.16 -20.22
C ASP A 38 -21.83 -6.95 -19.15
N THR A 39 -20.69 -6.46 -18.73
CA THR A 39 -20.05 -6.96 -17.52
C THR A 39 -20.95 -6.46 -16.42
N ALA A 40 -21.77 -7.36 -15.86
CA ALA A 40 -22.60 -7.08 -14.72
C ALA A 40 -21.72 -6.55 -13.59
N GLY A 41 -21.53 -5.24 -13.55
CA GLY A 41 -20.67 -4.53 -12.60
C GLY A 41 -21.51 -3.58 -11.75
N MET A 42 -20.99 -3.23 -10.58
CA MET A 42 -21.63 -2.30 -9.68
C MET A 42 -20.86 -0.97 -9.67
N HIS A 43 -21.58 0.12 -9.89
CA HIS A 43 -21.07 1.49 -9.73
C HIS A 43 -21.92 2.20 -8.68
N PHE A 44 -21.28 2.83 -7.71
CA PHE A 44 -21.97 3.58 -6.68
C PHE A 44 -21.13 4.76 -6.18
N ASP A 45 -21.81 5.77 -5.67
CA ASP A 45 -21.18 6.86 -4.93
C ASP A 45 -20.74 6.38 -3.55
N ILE A 46 -19.55 6.77 -3.11
CA ILE A 46 -18.98 6.32 -1.83
C ILE A 46 -19.88 6.69 -0.62
N SER A 47 -20.65 7.77 -0.74
CA SER A 47 -21.62 8.19 0.27
C SER A 47 -22.94 7.39 0.25
N ALA A 48 -23.17 6.60 -0.82
CA ALA A 48 -24.42 5.86 -1.06
C ALA A 48 -24.14 4.38 -1.33
N ARG A 49 -23.44 3.72 -0.39
CA ARG A 49 -23.10 2.30 -0.50
C ARG A 49 -24.37 1.44 -0.63
N PRO A 50 -24.45 0.56 -1.65
CA PRO A 50 -25.58 -0.35 -1.84
C PRO A 50 -25.73 -1.34 -0.68
N ALA A 51 -27.01 -1.64 -0.32
CA ALA A 51 -27.31 -2.58 0.75
C ALA A 51 -26.79 -4.01 0.51
N LEU A 52 -26.53 -4.39 -0.76
CA LEU A 52 -25.89 -5.66 -1.11
C LEU A 52 -24.47 -5.79 -0.52
N LEU A 53 -23.76 -4.70 -0.35
CA LEU A 53 -22.44 -4.70 0.27
C LEU A 53 -22.58 -4.52 1.79
N LYS A 54 -22.46 -5.61 2.54
CA LYS A 54 -22.56 -5.60 4.01
C LYS A 54 -21.50 -4.72 4.68
N HIS A 55 -20.31 -4.65 4.09
CA HIS A 55 -19.18 -3.88 4.59
C HIS A 55 -18.64 -2.93 3.51
N ASP A 56 -17.91 -1.89 3.94
CA ASP A 56 -17.21 -0.99 3.04
C ASP A 56 -16.14 -1.76 2.24
N PRO A 57 -16.19 -1.76 0.90
CA PRO A 57 -15.27 -2.52 0.07
C PRO A 57 -13.91 -1.82 -0.14
N PHE A 58 -13.75 -0.54 0.24
CA PHE A 58 -12.54 0.23 -0.08
C PHE A 58 -11.25 -0.51 0.27
N LYS A 59 -11.13 -0.98 1.52
CA LYS A 59 -9.93 -1.72 1.96
C LYS A 59 -9.79 -3.11 1.34
N ALA A 60 -10.87 -3.66 0.78
CA ALA A 60 -10.84 -4.94 0.08
C ALA A 60 -10.36 -4.81 -1.38
N LEU A 61 -10.34 -3.59 -1.92
CA LEU A 61 -9.91 -3.31 -3.29
C LEU A 61 -8.49 -2.74 -3.35
N VAL A 62 -7.98 -2.19 -2.24
CA VAL A 62 -6.59 -1.75 -2.12
C VAL A 62 -5.80 -2.89 -1.50
N VAL A 63 -5.43 -3.87 -2.30
CA VAL A 63 -4.77 -5.12 -1.86
C VAL A 63 -3.72 -5.59 -2.88
N PRO A 64 -2.70 -6.34 -2.46
CA PRO A 64 -2.28 -6.58 -1.08
C PRO A 64 -1.60 -5.34 -0.50
N ARG A 65 -1.84 -5.03 0.78
CA ARG A 65 -1.16 -3.92 1.45
C ARG A 65 -0.01 -4.47 2.29
N PRO A 66 1.23 -3.98 2.11
CA PRO A 66 2.31 -4.31 3.01
C PRO A 66 2.00 -3.79 4.42
N ILE A 67 2.63 -4.40 5.43
CA ILE A 67 2.46 -4.03 6.83
C ILE A 67 3.76 -3.38 7.32
N GLY A 68 3.69 -2.10 7.66
CA GLY A 68 4.75 -1.43 8.39
C GLY A 68 4.58 -1.74 9.89
N TRP A 69 5.46 -2.54 10.45
CA TRP A 69 5.48 -2.85 11.88
C TRP A 69 6.37 -1.83 12.58
N ILE A 70 5.74 -0.76 13.04
CA ILE A 70 6.40 0.48 13.44
C ILE A 70 6.83 0.40 14.90
N GLY A 71 8.14 0.47 15.14
CA GLY A 71 8.76 0.63 16.45
C GLY A 71 9.07 2.10 16.71
N SER A 72 8.72 2.60 17.88
CA SER A 72 9.00 3.95 18.33
C SER A 72 9.36 3.94 19.81
N ILE A 73 9.83 5.07 20.35
CA ILE A 73 10.06 5.26 21.79
C ILE A 73 9.39 6.56 22.22
N ASP A 74 8.93 6.58 23.47
CA ASP A 74 8.45 7.82 24.07
C ASP A 74 9.61 8.70 24.62
N ALA A 75 9.26 9.84 25.20
CA ALA A 75 10.24 10.77 25.80
C ALA A 75 11.04 10.17 26.97
N GLN A 76 10.57 9.09 27.56
CA GLN A 76 11.26 8.34 28.64
C GLN A 76 12.06 7.15 28.09
N GLY A 77 12.09 6.94 26.77
CA GLY A 77 12.78 5.82 26.14
C GLY A 77 12.02 4.50 26.20
N ARG A 78 10.74 4.49 26.59
CA ARG A 78 9.93 3.27 26.63
C ARG A 78 9.53 2.89 25.21
N PRO A 79 9.70 1.61 24.81
CA PRO A 79 9.37 1.16 23.47
C PRO A 79 7.86 1.07 23.27
N ASN A 80 7.46 1.26 22.01
CA ASN A 80 6.11 1.06 21.52
C ASN A 80 6.19 0.35 20.16
N LEU A 81 5.27 -0.57 19.88
CA LEU A 81 5.24 -1.35 18.66
C LEU A 81 3.81 -1.51 18.13
N ALA A 82 3.54 -1.04 16.92
CA ALA A 82 2.23 -1.17 16.31
C ALA A 82 2.29 -1.46 14.81
N PRO A 83 1.45 -2.36 14.26
CA PRO A 83 1.37 -2.64 12.83
C PRO A 83 0.42 -1.68 12.12
N TYR A 84 0.85 -1.16 10.96
CA TYR A 84 0.09 -0.29 10.09
C TYR A 84 -0.02 -0.88 8.69
N SER A 85 -1.23 -1.09 8.19
CA SER A 85 -1.46 -1.61 6.84
C SER A 85 -1.73 -0.51 5.79
N PHE A 86 -1.86 0.74 6.19
CA PHE A 86 -1.69 1.87 5.29
C PHE A 86 -0.21 2.27 5.29
N PHE A 87 0.60 1.45 4.65
CA PHE A 87 2.06 1.57 4.60
C PHE A 87 2.56 1.31 3.18
N ASN A 88 3.53 2.07 2.72
CA ASN A 88 4.23 1.80 1.46
C ASN A 88 5.55 2.58 1.36
N ALA A 89 6.43 2.15 0.41
CA ALA A 89 7.51 2.96 -0.10
C ALA A 89 6.97 3.96 -1.12
N VAL A 90 7.49 5.20 -1.15
CA VAL A 90 7.04 6.27 -2.04
C VAL A 90 8.16 6.91 -2.85
N SER A 91 9.40 6.67 -2.50
CA SER A 91 10.58 7.10 -3.23
C SER A 91 11.74 6.14 -2.97
N ASP A 92 12.64 6.00 -3.94
CA ASP A 92 13.88 5.23 -3.85
C ASP A 92 15.14 6.12 -3.76
N ARG A 93 15.01 7.40 -4.10
CA ARG A 93 16.14 8.38 -4.11
C ARG A 93 15.68 9.79 -3.75
N PRO A 94 15.72 10.14 -2.45
CA PRO A 94 16.08 9.32 -1.28
C PRO A 94 15.02 8.24 -1.01
N PRO A 95 15.39 7.14 -0.33
CA PRO A 95 14.42 6.10 0.02
C PRO A 95 13.49 6.61 1.12
N VAL A 96 12.19 6.67 0.82
CA VAL A 96 11.17 7.18 1.72
C VAL A 96 10.02 6.19 1.83
N VAL A 97 9.62 5.91 3.06
CA VAL A 97 8.42 5.16 3.38
C VAL A 97 7.36 6.05 4.00
N LEU A 98 6.10 5.64 3.91
CA LEU A 98 5.00 6.27 4.64
C LEU A 98 4.15 5.24 5.37
N PHE A 99 3.49 5.70 6.43
CA PHE A 99 2.33 5.02 6.98
C PHE A 99 1.26 6.01 7.43
N ALA A 100 -0.01 5.58 7.49
CA ALA A 100 -1.09 6.43 7.99
C ALA A 100 -1.65 5.90 9.32
N SER A 101 -1.71 6.77 10.32
CA SER A 101 -2.32 6.52 11.62
C SER A 101 -3.73 7.11 11.66
N GLY A 102 -4.71 6.30 12.03
CA GLY A 102 -6.05 6.78 12.38
C GLY A 102 -6.11 7.19 13.85
N GLY A 103 -6.21 8.50 14.10
CA GLY A 103 -6.10 9.10 15.43
C GLY A 103 -4.65 9.33 15.88
N HIS A 104 -4.50 10.18 16.89
CA HIS A 104 -3.21 10.55 17.48
C HIS A 104 -2.75 9.49 18.50
N LYS A 105 -2.29 8.36 17.99
CA LYS A 105 -1.82 7.20 18.76
C LYS A 105 -0.38 7.40 19.24
N ASP A 106 0.07 6.50 20.13
CA ASP A 106 1.41 6.53 20.72
C ASP A 106 2.52 6.55 19.66
N SER A 107 2.44 5.72 18.61
CA SER A 107 3.43 5.74 17.54
C SER A 107 3.55 7.11 16.87
N LEU A 108 2.41 7.77 16.56
CA LEU A 108 2.43 9.10 15.93
C LEU A 108 3.07 10.14 16.86
N ARG A 109 2.58 10.20 18.12
CA ARG A 109 3.13 11.13 19.14
C ARG A 109 4.62 10.92 19.33
N ASN A 110 5.05 9.69 19.55
CA ASN A 110 6.45 9.35 19.78
C ASN A 110 7.36 9.77 18.61
N ILE A 111 6.88 9.59 17.35
CA ILE A 111 7.63 9.96 16.16
C ILE A 111 7.69 11.48 16.00
N GLU A 112 6.60 12.20 16.28
CA GLU A 112 6.60 13.66 16.23
C GLU A 112 7.50 14.27 17.29
N ASP A 113 7.54 13.67 18.49
CA ASP A 113 8.37 14.14 19.61
C ASP A 113 9.87 13.81 19.42
N ASN A 114 10.20 12.63 18.87
CA ASN A 114 11.58 12.12 18.84
C ASN A 114 12.22 12.13 17.43
N GLY A 115 11.43 12.26 16.38
CA GLY A 115 11.92 12.36 15.02
C GLY A 115 12.44 11.05 14.40
N GLU A 116 12.23 9.90 15.06
CA GLU A 116 12.81 8.63 14.64
C GLU A 116 11.83 7.46 14.83
N PHE A 117 11.93 6.43 13.96
CA PHE A 117 11.19 5.18 14.11
C PHE A 117 11.86 4.04 13.35
N THR A 118 11.45 2.82 13.67
CA THR A 118 11.81 1.63 12.88
C THR A 118 10.59 1.07 12.18
N CYS A 119 10.82 0.31 11.11
CA CYS A 119 9.79 -0.43 10.42
C CYS A 119 10.28 -1.86 10.19
N SER A 120 9.89 -2.80 11.06
CA SER A 120 10.22 -4.20 10.94
C SER A 120 9.31 -4.91 9.94
N LEU A 121 9.84 -5.92 9.23
CA LEU A 121 9.07 -6.74 8.31
C LEU A 121 8.14 -7.68 9.08
N ALA A 122 6.85 -7.56 8.88
CA ALA A 122 5.87 -8.51 9.43
C ALA A 122 5.86 -9.78 8.57
N THR A 123 6.12 -10.95 9.18
CA THR A 123 6.19 -12.23 8.49
C THR A 123 5.09 -13.19 8.94
N TYR A 124 4.83 -14.23 8.14
CA TYR A 124 3.85 -15.25 8.51
C TYR A 124 4.20 -15.96 9.82
N ASP A 125 5.47 -16.18 10.08
CA ASP A 125 5.93 -16.88 11.28
C ASP A 125 5.75 -16.03 12.55
N LEU A 126 5.63 -14.70 12.40
CA LEU A 126 5.37 -13.73 13.48
C LEU A 126 3.94 -13.15 13.47
N ARG A 127 3.00 -13.77 12.72
CA ARG A 127 1.65 -13.23 12.52
C ARG A 127 0.86 -13.04 13.83
N ASP A 128 1.01 -13.96 14.77
CA ASP A 128 0.26 -13.92 16.04
C ASP A 128 0.81 -12.81 16.95
N GLN A 129 2.14 -12.63 16.98
CA GLN A 129 2.81 -11.56 17.70
C GLN A 129 2.48 -10.20 17.08
N MET A 130 2.53 -10.10 15.76
CA MET A 130 2.16 -8.87 15.05
C MET A 130 0.69 -8.52 15.32
N ASN A 131 -0.21 -9.50 15.30
CA ASN A 131 -1.61 -9.29 15.61
C ASN A 131 -1.82 -8.88 17.07
N MET A 132 -1.09 -9.50 18.02
CA MET A 132 -1.13 -9.13 19.45
C MET A 132 -0.70 -7.68 19.67
N SER A 133 0.36 -7.22 19.00
CA SER A 133 0.83 -5.82 19.09
C SER A 133 -0.13 -4.80 18.46
N SER A 134 -1.21 -5.23 17.81
CA SER A 134 -2.27 -4.37 17.29
C SER A 134 -3.37 -4.06 18.33
N ALA A 135 -3.30 -4.66 19.52
CA ALA A 135 -4.30 -4.48 20.56
C ALA A 135 -4.36 -3.00 21.01
N THR A 136 -5.57 -2.52 21.25
CA THR A 136 -5.76 -1.19 21.83
C THR A 136 -5.55 -1.28 23.33
N VAL A 137 -4.32 -1.05 23.76
CA VAL A 137 -3.92 -1.07 25.19
C VAL A 137 -3.81 0.36 25.73
N ALA A 138 -3.64 0.47 27.05
CA ALA A 138 -3.44 1.77 27.69
C ALA A 138 -2.09 2.40 27.26
N PRO A 139 -1.99 3.73 27.21
CA PRO A 139 -0.73 4.41 26.91
C PRO A 139 0.41 3.96 27.81
N GLY A 140 1.58 3.68 27.22
CA GLY A 140 2.78 3.26 27.93
C GLY A 140 2.87 1.77 28.27
N VAL A 141 1.91 0.95 27.79
CA VAL A 141 2.07 -0.51 27.78
C VAL A 141 3.09 -0.87 26.70
N ASP A 142 4.05 -1.72 27.03
CA ASP A 142 5.08 -2.22 26.10
C ASP A 142 4.51 -3.37 25.26
N GLU A 143 4.21 -3.10 23.98
CA GLU A 143 3.67 -4.11 23.07
C GLU A 143 4.71 -5.16 22.67
N PHE A 144 6.03 -4.88 22.78
CA PHE A 144 7.04 -5.94 22.61
C PHE A 144 6.88 -7.01 23.68
N ALA A 145 6.80 -6.59 24.94
CA ALA A 145 6.59 -7.52 26.05
C ALA A 145 5.24 -8.23 25.96
N LEU A 146 4.16 -7.49 25.63
CA LEU A 146 2.81 -8.03 25.46
C LEU A 146 2.74 -9.12 24.39
N ALA A 147 3.47 -8.94 23.29
CA ALA A 147 3.50 -9.89 22.18
C ALA A 147 4.58 -10.97 22.32
N GLY A 148 5.37 -10.98 23.41
CA GLY A 148 6.47 -11.93 23.59
C GLY A 148 7.62 -11.71 22.59
N LEU A 149 7.85 -10.47 22.20
CA LEU A 149 8.91 -10.07 21.26
C LEU A 149 10.09 -9.44 22.01
N THR A 150 11.27 -9.55 21.41
CA THR A 150 12.48 -8.96 21.94
C THR A 150 12.82 -7.69 21.17
N PRO A 151 12.94 -6.53 21.82
CA PRO A 151 13.48 -5.34 21.19
C PRO A 151 14.98 -5.52 20.92
N ALA A 152 15.42 -5.29 19.69
CA ALA A 152 16.83 -5.24 19.32
C ALA A 152 17.25 -3.80 19.03
N ALA A 153 18.43 -3.43 19.49
CA ALA A 153 18.97 -2.11 19.22
C ALA A 153 19.12 -1.83 17.72
N SER A 154 18.80 -0.61 17.34
CA SER A 154 19.07 -0.07 16.00
C SER A 154 20.48 0.50 15.94
N THR A 155 20.99 0.73 14.73
CA THR A 155 22.33 1.28 14.49
C THR A 155 22.31 2.80 14.27
N TYR A 156 21.31 3.28 13.56
CA TYR A 156 21.25 4.69 13.10
C TYR A 156 20.17 5.52 13.79
N VAL A 157 19.23 4.86 14.49
CA VAL A 157 18.13 5.51 15.23
C VAL A 157 17.98 4.91 16.61
N LYS A 158 17.30 5.59 17.52
CA LYS A 158 17.10 5.12 18.90
C LYS A 158 16.02 4.05 19.06
N PRO A 159 14.86 4.13 18.36
CA PRO A 159 13.81 3.14 18.49
C PRO A 159 14.31 1.73 18.13
N PRO A 160 13.95 0.70 18.92
CA PRO A 160 14.38 -0.66 18.64
C PRO A 160 13.59 -1.25 17.46
N ARG A 161 14.21 -2.21 16.76
CA ARG A 161 13.54 -3.12 15.82
C ARG A 161 13.08 -4.39 16.54
N VAL A 162 12.20 -5.15 15.90
CA VAL A 162 11.84 -6.51 16.36
C VAL A 162 13.01 -7.46 16.08
N ALA A 163 13.59 -8.06 17.13
CA ALA A 163 14.76 -8.94 17.01
C ALA A 163 14.49 -10.16 16.12
N GLN A 164 13.28 -10.72 16.19
CA GLN A 164 12.85 -11.90 15.44
C GLN A 164 12.50 -11.60 13.97
N SER A 165 12.35 -10.32 13.59
CA SER A 165 12.08 -9.95 12.21
C SER A 165 13.33 -10.06 11.34
N PRO A 166 13.25 -10.69 10.15
CA PRO A 166 14.41 -10.89 9.29
C PRO A 166 14.89 -9.63 8.57
N ALA A 167 14.08 -8.56 8.57
CA ALA A 167 14.47 -7.29 7.98
C ALA A 167 13.79 -6.12 8.67
N ALA A 168 14.45 -4.96 8.68
CA ALA A 168 13.89 -3.73 9.21
C ALA A 168 14.50 -2.51 8.52
N PHE A 169 13.73 -1.44 8.47
CA PHE A 169 14.21 -0.10 8.13
C PHE A 169 14.37 0.73 9.39
N GLU A 170 15.41 1.54 9.42
CA GLU A 170 15.64 2.58 10.41
C GLU A 170 15.35 3.93 9.74
N CYS A 171 14.43 4.70 10.30
CA CYS A 171 13.84 5.85 9.63
C CYS A 171 13.97 7.12 10.47
N ARG A 172 14.25 8.24 9.78
CA ARG A 172 14.08 9.58 10.34
C ARG A 172 12.79 10.19 9.85
N HIS A 173 12.03 10.75 10.75
CA HIS A 173 10.80 11.46 10.43
C HIS A 173 11.13 12.66 9.53
N TRP A 174 10.50 12.70 8.37
CA TRP A 174 10.62 13.85 7.47
C TRP A 174 9.45 14.81 7.62
N LYS A 175 8.21 14.28 7.63
CA LYS A 175 7.00 15.09 7.66
C LYS A 175 5.78 14.27 8.08
N THR A 176 4.84 14.92 8.78
CA THR A 176 3.47 14.44 8.99
C THR A 176 2.48 15.33 8.24
N ILE A 177 1.53 14.72 7.54
CA ILE A 177 0.43 15.41 6.86
C ILE A 177 -0.88 14.92 7.46
N GLU A 178 -1.64 15.82 8.05
CA GLU A 178 -3.00 15.55 8.49
C GLU A 178 -3.94 15.55 7.27
N LEU A 179 -4.73 14.48 7.12
CA LEU A 179 -5.72 14.39 6.05
C LEU A 179 -7.02 15.12 6.44
N PRO A 180 -7.82 15.56 5.45
CA PRO A 180 -9.12 16.17 5.72
C PRO A 180 -9.98 15.28 6.61
N ALA A 181 -10.64 15.87 7.59
CA ALA A 181 -11.56 15.17 8.46
C ALA A 181 -12.78 14.66 7.68
N ASN A 182 -13.22 13.45 8.01
CA ASN A 182 -14.52 12.97 7.52
C ASN A 182 -15.63 13.70 8.28
N PRO A 183 -16.55 14.39 7.60
CA PRO A 183 -17.65 15.09 8.28
C PRO A 183 -18.53 14.20 9.16
N ALA A 184 -18.67 12.91 8.79
CA ALA A 184 -19.42 11.92 9.58
C ALA A 184 -18.63 11.38 10.79
N ARG A 185 -17.32 11.57 10.85
CA ARG A 185 -16.43 11.14 11.93
C ARG A 185 -15.34 12.19 12.18
N PRO A 186 -15.73 13.39 12.64
CA PRO A 186 -14.80 14.51 12.85
C PRO A 186 -13.76 14.23 13.97
N ASP A 187 -14.08 13.28 14.84
CA ASP A 187 -13.22 12.76 15.91
C ASP A 187 -12.07 11.87 15.38
N LEU A 188 -12.21 11.31 14.19
CA LEU A 188 -11.23 10.42 13.59
C LEU A 188 -10.50 11.11 12.43
N ARG A 189 -9.32 11.62 12.71
CA ARG A 189 -8.41 12.16 11.70
C ARG A 189 -7.32 11.16 11.37
N TYR A 190 -6.94 11.14 10.13
CA TYR A 190 -5.79 10.36 9.68
C TYR A 190 -4.59 11.29 9.48
N SER A 191 -3.43 10.86 9.99
CA SER A 191 -2.16 11.52 9.76
C SER A 191 -1.24 10.58 8.99
N VAL A 192 -0.66 11.08 7.90
CA VAL A 192 0.33 10.35 7.10
C VAL A 192 1.71 10.78 7.53
N VAL A 193 2.47 9.82 8.07
CA VAL A 193 3.86 9.99 8.51
C VAL A 193 4.79 9.56 7.38
N PHE A 194 5.71 10.41 7.00
CA PHE A 194 6.79 10.11 6.06
C PHE A 194 8.10 9.98 6.80
N GLY A 195 8.87 8.95 6.46
CA GLY A 195 10.21 8.74 7.01
C GLY A 195 11.23 8.44 5.93
N GLU A 196 12.37 9.13 5.99
CA GLU A 196 13.53 8.78 5.19
C GLU A 196 14.21 7.57 5.80
N VAL A 197 14.45 6.54 5.01
CA VAL A 197 15.18 5.35 5.43
C VAL A 197 16.67 5.68 5.46
N VAL A 198 17.26 5.67 6.67
CA VAL A 198 18.67 5.97 6.90
C VAL A 198 19.50 4.73 7.22
N GLY A 199 18.84 3.58 7.47
CA GLY A 199 19.48 2.30 7.71
C GLY A 199 18.58 1.14 7.32
N ILE A 200 19.21 0.03 6.93
CA ILE A 200 18.53 -1.22 6.58
C ILE A 200 19.21 -2.36 7.33
N TYR A 201 18.43 -3.14 8.04
CA TYR A 201 18.83 -4.42 8.61
C TYR A 201 18.26 -5.55 7.76
N ILE A 202 19.07 -6.53 7.42
CA ILE A 202 18.67 -7.78 6.78
C ILE A 202 19.46 -8.91 7.47
N ASP A 203 18.77 -9.98 7.84
CA ASP A 203 19.40 -11.20 8.32
C ASP A 203 20.11 -11.88 7.14
N ASP A 204 21.41 -12.17 7.30
CA ASP A 204 22.27 -12.73 6.27
C ASP A 204 21.75 -14.06 5.70
N ALA A 205 20.98 -14.82 6.48
CA ALA A 205 20.34 -16.07 6.03
C ALA A 205 19.40 -15.86 4.82
N PHE A 206 18.92 -14.63 4.61
CA PHE A 206 18.03 -14.26 3.51
C PHE A 206 18.75 -13.52 2.37
N ILE A 207 20.08 -13.55 2.34
CA ILE A 207 20.87 -13.02 1.22
C ILE A 207 21.43 -14.20 0.43
N LYS A 208 21.01 -14.38 -0.82
CA LYS A 208 21.45 -15.43 -1.72
C LYS A 208 22.01 -14.80 -2.99
N ASP A 209 23.26 -15.13 -3.31
CA ASP A 209 23.96 -14.63 -4.51
C ASP A 209 23.90 -13.08 -4.66
N GLY A 210 23.98 -12.36 -3.53
CA GLY A 210 23.91 -10.90 -3.48
C GLY A 210 22.51 -10.31 -3.67
N ILE A 211 21.47 -11.15 -3.65
CA ILE A 211 20.05 -10.76 -3.80
C ILE A 211 19.28 -11.12 -2.53
N VAL A 212 18.38 -10.24 -2.10
CA VAL A 212 17.50 -10.50 -0.95
C VAL A 212 16.42 -11.49 -1.34
N ASP A 213 16.40 -12.67 -0.69
CA ASP A 213 15.37 -13.70 -0.88
C ASP A 213 14.09 -13.36 -0.09
N THR A 214 13.42 -12.30 -0.51
CA THR A 214 12.18 -11.81 0.13
C THR A 214 11.10 -12.89 0.27
N PRO A 215 10.84 -13.77 -0.72
CA PRO A 215 9.80 -14.79 -0.59
C PRO A 215 10.06 -15.79 0.55
N SER A 216 11.30 -16.12 0.82
CA SER A 216 11.68 -17.02 1.93
C SER A 216 11.43 -16.40 3.31
N MET A 217 11.38 -15.06 3.42
CA MET A 217 10.98 -14.37 4.64
C MET A 217 9.48 -14.48 4.92
N LYS A 218 8.67 -14.88 3.95
CA LYS A 218 7.21 -15.00 4.01
C LYS A 218 6.52 -13.72 4.50
N PRO A 219 6.72 -12.55 3.85
CA PRO A 219 6.08 -11.31 4.24
C PRO A 219 4.56 -11.43 4.26
N LEU A 220 3.94 -10.84 5.29
CA LEU A 220 2.48 -10.71 5.38
C LEU A 220 1.98 -9.50 4.60
N ALA A 221 0.82 -9.65 4.00
CA ALA A 221 0.04 -8.55 3.45
C ALA A 221 -1.37 -8.54 4.01
N ARG A 222 -1.87 -7.36 4.36
CA ARG A 222 -3.26 -7.15 4.76
C ARG A 222 -4.15 -7.09 3.51
N LEU A 223 -5.25 -7.83 3.54
CA LEU A 223 -6.32 -7.79 2.54
C LEU A 223 -7.52 -7.00 3.04
N GLY A 224 -8.70 -7.29 2.48
CA GLY A 224 -9.95 -6.72 2.97
C GLY A 224 -10.41 -7.37 4.28
N TYR A 225 -11.28 -6.65 4.97
CA TYR A 225 -11.96 -7.12 6.19
C TYR A 225 -10.95 -7.58 7.26
N MET A 226 -10.91 -8.88 7.57
CA MET A 226 -9.98 -9.47 8.54
C MET A 226 -8.93 -10.39 7.88
N ASP A 227 -8.89 -10.43 6.55
CA ASP A 227 -8.06 -11.35 5.79
C ASP A 227 -6.62 -10.85 5.64
N TYR A 228 -5.72 -11.79 5.51
CA TYR A 228 -4.30 -11.62 5.20
C TYR A 228 -3.89 -12.56 4.08
N SER A 229 -2.79 -12.24 3.42
CA SER A 229 -2.08 -13.17 2.55
C SER A 229 -0.61 -13.21 2.92
N VAL A 230 0.08 -14.22 2.42
CA VAL A 230 1.52 -14.39 2.60
C VAL A 230 2.18 -14.49 1.23
N LEU A 231 3.33 -13.82 1.08
CA LEU A 231 4.20 -14.01 -0.07
C LEU A 231 5.05 -15.25 0.16
N THR A 232 5.04 -16.19 -0.79
CA THR A 232 5.87 -17.41 -0.77
C THR A 232 6.59 -17.57 -2.11
N PRO A 233 7.65 -18.42 -2.21
CA PRO A 233 8.34 -18.65 -3.47
C PRO A 233 7.39 -19.06 -4.62
N GLU A 234 6.33 -19.82 -4.32
CA GLU A 234 5.37 -20.33 -5.30
C GLU A 234 4.45 -19.24 -5.86
N THR A 235 4.34 -18.10 -5.17
CA THR A 235 3.48 -16.98 -5.58
C THR A 235 4.25 -15.90 -6.34
N VAL A 236 5.57 -16.04 -6.48
CA VAL A 236 6.44 -15.05 -7.14
C VAL A 236 6.69 -15.44 -8.60
N PHE A 237 6.57 -14.47 -9.47
CA PHE A 237 6.97 -14.59 -10.88
C PHE A 237 7.65 -13.30 -11.33
N SER A 238 8.50 -13.42 -12.34
CA SER A 238 9.23 -12.28 -12.91
C SER A 238 8.60 -11.83 -14.23
N LEU A 239 8.59 -10.53 -14.45
CA LEU A 239 8.22 -9.91 -15.71
C LEU A 239 9.32 -8.91 -16.11
N ASN A 240 9.84 -9.07 -17.31
CA ASN A 240 10.74 -8.08 -17.88
C ASN A 240 9.93 -6.83 -18.31
N ARG A 241 10.52 -5.66 -18.15
CA ARG A 241 9.90 -4.42 -18.64
C ARG A 241 9.84 -4.44 -20.17
N PRO A 242 8.71 -4.06 -20.78
CA PRO A 242 8.61 -3.93 -22.23
C PRO A 242 9.65 -2.95 -22.78
N ILE A 243 10.15 -3.24 -23.99
CA ILE A 243 11.07 -2.36 -24.71
C ILE A 243 10.30 -1.52 -25.70
N ALA A 244 10.41 -0.19 -25.60
CA ALA A 244 9.82 0.74 -26.56
C ALA A 244 10.54 0.66 -27.91
N THR A 245 9.81 0.91 -29.00
CA THR A 245 10.39 1.12 -30.33
C THR A 245 11.20 2.43 -30.36
N GLU A 246 12.11 2.59 -31.32
CA GLU A 246 12.95 3.80 -31.44
C GLU A 246 12.14 5.10 -31.53
N ASP A 247 10.99 5.06 -32.17
CA ASP A 247 10.08 6.21 -32.30
C ASP A 247 9.22 6.45 -31.04
N GLY A 248 9.33 5.60 -30.01
CA GLY A 248 8.60 5.69 -28.76
C GLY A 248 7.07 5.49 -28.88
N ARG A 249 6.57 5.06 -30.03
CA ARG A 249 5.13 4.97 -30.30
C ARG A 249 4.52 3.59 -30.05
N SER A 250 5.36 2.59 -29.86
CA SER A 250 4.94 1.23 -29.52
C SER A 250 5.94 0.56 -28.58
N ALA A 251 5.57 -0.62 -28.05
CA ALA A 251 6.46 -1.40 -27.20
C ALA A 251 6.26 -2.88 -27.46
N LYS A 252 7.31 -3.69 -27.22
CA LYS A 252 7.29 -5.15 -27.31
C LYS A 252 7.50 -5.76 -25.93
N LEU A 253 6.73 -6.80 -25.61
CA LEU A 253 6.98 -7.62 -24.43
C LEU A 253 8.30 -8.38 -24.59
N VAL A 254 9.05 -8.45 -23.50
CA VAL A 254 10.28 -9.24 -23.40
C VAL A 254 9.96 -10.51 -22.63
N SER A 255 9.94 -11.64 -23.32
CA SER A 255 9.70 -12.95 -22.74
C SER A 255 10.96 -13.50 -22.06
N GLY A 256 10.77 -14.45 -21.15
CA GLY A 256 11.85 -15.15 -20.45
C GLY A 256 12.04 -14.72 -19.00
N PRO A 257 13.00 -15.32 -18.29
CA PRO A 257 13.34 -14.94 -16.93
C PRO A 257 13.87 -13.49 -16.89
N TRP A 258 13.95 -12.93 -15.68
CA TRP A 258 14.58 -11.63 -15.50
C TRP A 258 15.99 -11.60 -16.10
N ASP A 259 16.26 -10.60 -16.91
CA ASP A 259 17.54 -10.43 -17.65
C ASP A 259 18.69 -9.88 -16.79
N GLY A 260 18.48 -9.74 -15.48
CA GLY A 260 19.47 -9.24 -14.54
C GLY A 260 19.62 -7.71 -14.53
N VAL A 261 18.85 -6.98 -15.34
CA VAL A 261 18.93 -5.52 -15.40
C VAL A 261 17.76 -4.90 -14.64
N TYR A 262 18.07 -4.20 -13.57
CA TYR A 262 17.11 -3.41 -12.81
C TYR A 262 16.89 -2.07 -13.51
N ARG A 263 15.69 -1.86 -14.09
CA ARG A 263 15.32 -0.67 -14.86
C ARG A 263 14.25 0.16 -14.17
#